data_77f97a862d6cbbcc1612b03dd9578b20
#
_entry.id   77f97a862d6cbbcc1612b03dd9578b20
#
_cell.length_a   1.000
_cell.length_b   1.000
_cell.length_c   1.000
_cell.angle_alpha   90.00
_cell.angle_beta   90.00
_cell.angle_gamma   90.00
#
_symmetry.space_group_name_H-M   'P 1'
#
loop_
_entity.id
_entity.type
_entity.pdbx_description
1 polymer ?
#
loop_
_entity_poly.entity_id
_entity_poly.type
_entity_poly.pdbx_seq_one_letter_code
_entity_poly.pdbx_strand_id
1 'polypeptide(L)'
;QDYLGLPVIAMGISLRAKLIGEKRKDQDIIIHKPDIGETERFQLEDLSYSKPRDYFKSGLRVCKREGLSFSNGFECEIRSEIPIKAGASSSSAIVVSWINFLSQMADQPLKWNNKKIGELAYLAEVLEFEEPGGMMDQYATAMGNLVYVESGPDFFTQTLKASLGNFVLGDSLDQKDTLHVLSNCRDMRLNIFNKLRPANVGFDLHSCDLDLDLSALTEVEISKLKCTIENRDLLRTARSELNKDDIDHELIGSMLNKHHSILRDDLNVSTDKIEAMINAANNVGAFGCKINGSGGGGCMFAYAPEDPWSVADAIESVGGKAFLINADEGTKILS
;
A
#
# COMPACT_ATOMS: atom_id res chain seq x y z
N GLN A 1 -9.12 1.87 3.16
CA GLN A 1 -10.30 2.70 2.88
C GLN A 1 -10.01 3.93 1.98
N ASP A 2 -8.78 4.08 1.48
CA ASP A 2 -8.39 5.12 0.53
C ASP A 2 -9.18 5.06 -0.80
N TYR A 3 -9.62 3.86 -1.23
CA TYR A 3 -10.56 3.69 -2.35
C TYR A 3 -11.97 4.31 -2.11
N LEU A 4 -12.26 4.75 -0.89
CA LEU A 4 -13.47 5.51 -0.53
C LEU A 4 -13.21 7.03 -0.45
N GLY A 5 -12.03 7.49 -0.78
CA GLY A 5 -11.58 8.86 -0.56
C GLY A 5 -11.13 9.15 0.87
N LEU A 6 -11.29 8.21 1.81
CA LEU A 6 -10.90 8.40 3.20
C LEU A 6 -9.39 8.33 3.38
N PRO A 7 -8.84 9.07 4.36
CA PRO A 7 -7.41 9.07 4.61
C PRO A 7 -6.88 7.73 5.13
N VAL A 8 -5.58 7.54 4.92
CA VAL A 8 -4.79 6.40 5.42
C VAL A 8 -3.46 6.87 5.96
N ILE A 9 -2.88 6.08 6.87
CA ILE A 9 -1.49 6.20 7.28
C ILE A 9 -0.77 4.94 6.80
N ALA A 10 0.32 5.12 6.09
CA ALA A 10 1.14 4.04 5.59
C ALA A 10 2.62 4.29 5.90
N MET A 11 3.41 3.22 5.91
CA MET A 11 4.85 3.27 6.20
C MET A 11 5.63 2.72 5.02
N GLY A 12 6.57 3.51 4.48
CA GLY A 12 7.62 2.99 3.62
C GLY A 12 8.60 2.18 4.47
N ILE A 13 8.85 0.93 4.07
CA ILE A 13 9.63 -0.02 4.86
C ILE A 13 11.04 -0.25 4.30
N SER A 14 11.93 -0.82 5.11
CA SER A 14 13.34 -1.05 4.79
C SER A 14 13.60 -2.16 3.76
N LEU A 15 12.60 -2.97 3.38
CA LEU A 15 12.72 -3.92 2.26
C LEU A 15 12.69 -3.19 0.92
N ARG A 16 13.63 -3.51 0.02
CA ARG A 16 13.84 -2.74 -1.21
C ARG A 16 13.60 -3.53 -2.49
N ALA A 17 13.00 -2.85 -3.47
CA ALA A 17 13.13 -3.21 -4.87
C ALA A 17 14.22 -2.32 -5.50
N LYS A 18 15.19 -2.93 -6.20
CA LYS A 18 16.32 -2.26 -6.85
C LYS A 18 16.21 -2.45 -8.36
N LEU A 19 16.44 -1.38 -9.11
CA LEU A 19 16.45 -1.37 -10.55
C LEU A 19 17.77 -0.74 -11.02
N ILE A 20 18.54 -1.49 -11.81
CA ILE A 20 19.84 -1.07 -12.34
C ILE A 20 19.81 -1.31 -13.83
N GLY A 21 20.23 -0.32 -14.62
CA GLY A 21 20.25 -0.47 -16.06
C GLY A 21 20.94 0.67 -16.78
N GLU A 22 21.03 0.54 -18.11
CA GLU A 22 21.71 1.47 -18.99
C GLU A 22 20.98 1.65 -20.33
N LYS A 23 21.26 2.75 -21.02
CA LYS A 23 20.74 3.01 -22.37
C LYS A 23 21.39 2.07 -23.39
N ARG A 24 20.57 1.58 -24.31
CA ARG A 24 21.00 0.81 -25.48
C ARG A 24 21.22 1.74 -26.67
N LYS A 25 21.71 1.17 -27.78
CA LYS A 25 21.85 1.88 -29.07
C LYS A 25 20.68 1.61 -30.02
N ASP A 26 19.82 0.67 -29.67
CA ASP A 26 18.63 0.28 -30.43
C ASP A 26 17.35 0.75 -29.71
N GLN A 27 16.20 0.27 -30.15
CA GLN A 27 14.88 0.61 -29.61
C GLN A 27 14.32 -0.48 -28.66
N ASP A 28 15.14 -1.51 -28.36
CA ASP A 28 14.70 -2.60 -27.49
C ASP A 28 14.68 -2.18 -26.02
N ILE A 29 13.65 -2.59 -25.32
CA ILE A 29 13.57 -2.55 -23.86
C ILE A 29 13.67 -3.98 -23.37
N ILE A 30 14.70 -4.26 -22.56
CA ILE A 30 14.97 -5.58 -21.99
C ILE A 30 14.99 -5.46 -20.47
N ILE A 31 14.15 -6.24 -19.80
CA ILE A 31 13.99 -6.21 -18.34
C ILE A 31 14.24 -7.60 -17.81
N HIS A 32 15.35 -7.78 -17.10
CA HIS A 32 15.69 -9.02 -16.43
C HIS A 32 15.10 -9.04 -15.02
N LYS A 33 14.42 -10.13 -14.66
CA LYS A 33 13.81 -10.37 -13.36
C LYS A 33 14.35 -11.68 -12.78
N PRO A 34 15.63 -11.73 -12.34
CA PRO A 34 16.29 -12.97 -11.94
C PRO A 34 15.62 -13.65 -10.74
N ASP A 35 14.96 -12.90 -9.84
CA ASP A 35 14.30 -13.45 -8.67
C ASP A 35 13.15 -14.42 -9.02
N ILE A 36 12.60 -14.29 -10.24
CA ILE A 36 11.54 -15.16 -10.77
C ILE A 36 11.95 -15.87 -12.07
N GLY A 37 13.21 -15.73 -12.49
CA GLY A 37 13.75 -16.39 -13.68
C GLY A 37 13.15 -15.92 -15.00
N GLU A 38 12.63 -14.69 -15.07
CA GLU A 38 11.99 -14.14 -16.25
C GLU A 38 12.79 -13.02 -16.89
N THR A 39 12.65 -12.88 -18.22
CA THR A 39 13.10 -11.71 -18.98
C THR A 39 11.95 -11.22 -19.85
N GLU A 40 11.64 -9.95 -19.74
CA GLU A 40 10.63 -9.27 -20.57
C GLU A 40 11.31 -8.43 -21.65
N ARG A 41 10.77 -8.48 -22.88
CA ARG A 41 11.31 -7.70 -23.99
C ARG A 41 10.19 -7.12 -24.85
N PHE A 42 10.32 -5.85 -25.20
CA PHE A 42 9.43 -5.16 -26.13
C PHE A 42 10.13 -3.97 -26.79
N GLN A 43 9.50 -3.42 -27.84
CA GLN A 43 10.01 -2.24 -28.56
C GLN A 43 9.51 -0.96 -27.92
N LEU A 44 10.34 0.06 -27.84
CA LEU A 44 10.02 1.39 -27.30
C LEU A 44 8.82 2.05 -27.99
N GLU A 45 8.56 1.71 -29.27
CA GLU A 45 7.43 2.23 -30.06
C GLU A 45 6.15 1.40 -29.86
N ASP A 46 6.26 0.11 -29.49
CA ASP A 46 5.11 -0.76 -29.25
C ASP A 46 4.75 -0.84 -27.75
N LEU A 47 3.94 0.11 -27.33
CA LEU A 47 3.42 0.17 -25.97
C LEU A 47 1.98 -0.37 -25.87
N SER A 48 1.52 -1.17 -26.84
CA SER A 48 0.23 -1.88 -26.76
C SER A 48 0.30 -2.92 -25.64
N TYR A 49 -0.69 -2.93 -24.74
CA TYR A 49 -0.71 -3.89 -23.63
C TYR A 49 -0.88 -5.31 -24.16
N SER A 50 0.06 -6.19 -23.81
CA SER A 50 0.10 -7.59 -24.24
C SER A 50 -0.35 -8.56 -23.17
N LYS A 51 -0.53 -8.08 -21.94
CA LYS A 51 -0.95 -8.86 -20.77
C LYS A 51 -1.72 -7.98 -19.77
N PRO A 52 -2.54 -8.56 -18.89
CA PRO A 52 -3.09 -7.84 -17.75
C PRO A 52 -1.96 -7.22 -16.92
N ARG A 53 -2.16 -6.01 -16.43
CA ARG A 53 -1.19 -5.31 -15.57
C ARG A 53 0.21 -5.17 -16.20
N ASP A 54 0.24 -4.75 -17.47
CA ASP A 54 1.47 -4.52 -18.23
C ASP A 54 2.17 -3.22 -17.74
N TYR A 55 2.62 -3.26 -16.49
CA TYR A 55 3.10 -2.09 -15.73
C TYR A 55 4.32 -1.42 -16.36
N PHE A 56 5.17 -2.17 -17.06
CA PHE A 56 6.33 -1.57 -17.71
C PHE A 56 5.93 -0.73 -18.91
N LYS A 57 4.99 -1.20 -19.72
CA LYS A 57 4.45 -0.43 -20.84
C LYS A 57 3.59 0.73 -20.37
N SER A 58 2.76 0.54 -19.34
CA SER A 58 1.94 1.62 -18.79
C SER A 58 2.79 2.73 -18.18
N GLY A 59 3.85 2.39 -17.44
CA GLY A 59 4.80 3.36 -16.90
C GLY A 59 5.46 4.21 -17.99
N LEU A 60 5.90 3.60 -19.10
CA LEU A 60 6.42 4.33 -20.25
C LEU A 60 5.38 5.26 -20.88
N ARG A 61 4.13 4.79 -21.06
CA ARG A 61 3.04 5.62 -21.59
C ARG A 61 2.76 6.81 -20.69
N VAL A 62 2.69 6.60 -19.39
CA VAL A 62 2.49 7.68 -18.41
C VAL A 62 3.64 8.68 -18.48
N CYS A 63 4.90 8.23 -18.47
CA CYS A 63 6.05 9.10 -18.54
C CYS A 63 6.11 9.90 -19.86
N LYS A 64 5.76 9.29 -21.01
CA LYS A 64 5.66 9.99 -22.28
C LYS A 64 4.56 11.06 -22.26
N ARG A 65 3.40 10.80 -21.65
CA ARG A 65 2.32 11.81 -21.47
C ARG A 65 2.75 13.00 -20.60
N GLU A 66 3.66 12.73 -19.65
CA GLU A 66 4.26 13.76 -18.79
C GLU A 66 5.45 14.48 -19.44
N GLY A 67 5.68 14.26 -20.73
CA GLY A 67 6.64 15.01 -21.55
C GLY A 67 8.04 14.37 -21.64
N LEU A 68 8.27 13.18 -21.11
CA LEU A 68 9.54 12.50 -21.35
C LEU A 68 9.61 11.95 -22.77
N SER A 69 10.78 12.10 -23.41
CA SER A 69 11.13 11.50 -24.69
C SER A 69 12.25 10.47 -24.53
N PHE A 70 12.21 9.45 -25.39
CA PHE A 70 13.17 8.36 -25.40
C PHE A 70 13.54 8.06 -26.86
N SER A 71 14.77 8.36 -27.23
CA SER A 71 15.32 8.04 -28.56
C SER A 71 15.93 6.66 -28.63
N ASN A 72 16.32 6.11 -27.48
CA ASN A 72 16.96 4.81 -27.36
C ASN A 72 16.19 3.94 -26.36
N GLY A 73 16.22 2.62 -26.60
CA GLY A 73 15.84 1.62 -25.63
C GLY A 73 16.81 1.53 -24.46
N PHE A 74 16.55 0.64 -23.54
CA PHE A 74 17.40 0.39 -22.37
C PHE A 74 17.29 -1.05 -21.92
N GLU A 75 18.30 -1.50 -21.20
CA GLU A 75 18.35 -2.81 -20.57
C GLU A 75 18.53 -2.64 -19.08
N CYS A 76 17.75 -3.37 -18.30
CA CYS A 76 17.80 -3.26 -16.85
C CYS A 76 17.53 -4.60 -16.15
N GLU A 77 18.01 -4.69 -14.91
CA GLU A 77 17.74 -5.79 -13.99
C GLU A 77 16.95 -5.27 -12.80
N ILE A 78 15.94 -6.03 -12.38
CA ILE A 78 15.11 -5.77 -11.21
C ILE A 78 15.32 -6.88 -10.20
N ARG A 79 15.66 -6.51 -8.96
CA ARG A 79 15.70 -7.40 -7.79
C ARG A 79 14.86 -6.85 -6.67
N SER A 80 14.19 -7.73 -5.91
CA SER A 80 13.31 -7.34 -4.82
C SER A 80 13.49 -8.23 -3.61
N GLU A 81 13.64 -7.60 -2.44
CA GLU A 81 13.63 -8.27 -1.13
C GLU A 81 12.19 -8.41 -0.59
N ILE A 82 11.22 -7.75 -1.23
CA ILE A 82 9.83 -7.68 -0.78
C ILE A 82 9.11 -8.98 -1.14
N PRO A 83 8.39 -9.62 -0.21
CA PRO A 83 7.63 -10.83 -0.48
C PRO A 83 6.64 -10.66 -1.64
N ILE A 84 6.70 -11.58 -2.61
CA ILE A 84 5.88 -11.51 -3.83
C ILE A 84 4.46 -12.01 -3.52
N LYS A 85 3.43 -11.27 -3.98
CA LYS A 85 1.99 -11.60 -3.79
C LYS A 85 1.56 -11.73 -2.33
N ALA A 86 2.33 -11.23 -1.39
CA ALA A 86 2.05 -11.28 0.04
C ALA A 86 1.30 -10.02 0.58
N GLY A 87 0.98 -9.06 -0.28
CA GLY A 87 0.31 -7.82 0.14
C GLY A 87 1.23 -6.80 0.81
N ALA A 88 2.54 -6.91 0.58
CA ALA A 88 3.54 -5.95 1.04
C ALA A 88 3.94 -4.95 -0.05
N SER A 89 3.02 -4.64 -0.98
CA SER A 89 3.16 -3.64 -2.05
C SER A 89 4.37 -3.86 -2.98
N SER A 90 4.74 -5.14 -3.23
CA SER A 90 5.89 -5.48 -4.10
C SER A 90 5.70 -4.94 -5.53
N SER A 91 4.50 -4.97 -6.10
CA SER A 91 4.21 -4.41 -7.43
C SER A 91 4.41 -2.90 -7.44
N SER A 92 3.86 -2.20 -6.45
CA SER A 92 3.98 -0.73 -6.35
C SER A 92 5.44 -0.30 -6.16
N ALA A 93 6.24 -1.08 -5.41
CA ALA A 93 7.67 -0.82 -5.27
C ALA A 93 8.42 -0.93 -6.61
N ILE A 94 8.05 -1.93 -7.43
CA ILE A 94 8.60 -2.09 -8.78
C ILE A 94 8.16 -0.93 -9.68
N VAL A 95 6.86 -0.56 -9.68
CA VAL A 95 6.34 0.52 -10.53
C VAL A 95 6.93 1.87 -10.12
N VAL A 96 7.03 2.18 -8.83
CA VAL A 96 7.67 3.40 -8.32
C VAL A 96 9.15 3.47 -8.75
N SER A 97 9.89 2.37 -8.57
CA SER A 97 11.29 2.29 -9.01
C SER A 97 11.43 2.44 -10.53
N TRP A 98 10.48 1.86 -11.29
CA TRP A 98 10.42 1.96 -12.74
C TRP A 98 10.20 3.40 -13.21
N ILE A 99 9.21 4.11 -12.66
CA ILE A 99 8.95 5.52 -12.97
C ILE A 99 10.19 6.38 -12.67
N ASN A 100 10.84 6.16 -11.52
CA ASN A 100 12.06 6.87 -11.15
C ASN A 100 13.22 6.56 -12.12
N PHE A 101 13.38 5.29 -12.50
CA PHE A 101 14.36 4.88 -13.51
C PHE A 101 14.10 5.50 -14.88
N LEU A 102 12.85 5.50 -15.36
CA LEU A 102 12.48 6.10 -16.63
C LEU A 102 12.81 7.58 -16.69
N SER A 103 12.65 8.31 -15.58
CA SER A 103 13.02 9.72 -15.50
C SER A 103 14.51 9.96 -15.77
N GLN A 104 15.37 8.96 -15.48
CA GLN A 104 16.82 9.03 -15.73
C GLN A 104 17.19 8.51 -17.12
N MET A 105 16.39 7.60 -17.68
CA MET A 105 16.62 7.03 -19.01
C MET A 105 16.11 7.92 -20.15
N ALA A 106 15.34 8.94 -19.87
CA ALA A 106 14.87 9.91 -20.86
C ALA A 106 16.03 10.59 -21.61
N ASP A 107 15.75 11.13 -22.80
CA ASP A 107 16.74 11.89 -23.61
C ASP A 107 17.30 13.08 -22.82
N GLN A 108 16.41 13.74 -22.08
CA GLN A 108 16.75 14.75 -21.09
C GLN A 108 16.33 14.24 -19.70
N PRO A 109 17.27 13.70 -18.90
CA PRO A 109 16.97 13.21 -17.56
C PRO A 109 16.31 14.27 -16.70
N LEU A 110 15.24 13.88 -15.98
CA LEU A 110 14.46 14.77 -15.15
C LEU A 110 14.36 14.19 -13.73
N LYS A 111 14.74 14.96 -12.73
CA LYS A 111 14.57 14.55 -11.35
C LYS A 111 13.23 15.03 -10.81
N TRP A 112 12.23 14.14 -10.80
CA TRP A 112 10.97 14.38 -10.10
C TRP A 112 11.15 14.25 -8.59
N ASN A 113 10.31 14.98 -7.85
CA ASN A 113 10.19 14.74 -6.41
C ASN A 113 9.41 13.45 -6.15
N ASN A 114 9.55 12.90 -4.94
CA ASN A 114 8.94 11.63 -4.57
C ASN A 114 7.40 11.65 -4.65
N LYS A 115 6.76 12.79 -4.34
CA LYS A 115 5.31 12.95 -4.49
C LYS A 115 4.88 12.77 -5.94
N LYS A 116 5.57 13.40 -6.91
CA LYS A 116 5.29 13.25 -8.34
C LYS A 116 5.52 11.83 -8.83
N ILE A 117 6.57 11.17 -8.35
CA ILE A 117 6.82 9.76 -8.67
C ILE A 117 5.68 8.87 -8.17
N GLY A 118 5.18 9.09 -6.95
CA GLY A 118 4.02 8.38 -6.39
C GLY A 118 2.75 8.58 -7.21
N GLU A 119 2.48 9.82 -7.63
CA GLU A 119 1.38 10.15 -8.54
C GLU A 119 1.45 9.38 -9.86
N LEU A 120 2.60 9.42 -10.52
CA LEU A 120 2.79 8.73 -11.81
C LEU A 120 2.74 7.21 -11.68
N ALA A 121 3.23 6.67 -10.56
CA ALA A 121 3.13 5.25 -10.28
C ALA A 121 1.67 4.83 -10.05
N TYR A 122 0.86 5.64 -9.35
CA TYR A 122 -0.57 5.41 -9.20
C TYR A 122 -1.31 5.45 -10.54
N LEU A 123 -1.00 6.43 -11.39
CA LEU A 123 -1.54 6.48 -12.76
C LEU A 123 -1.21 5.20 -13.53
N ALA A 124 0.05 4.75 -13.48
CA ALA A 124 0.54 3.61 -14.25
C ALA A 124 0.05 2.25 -13.73
N GLU A 125 -0.12 2.10 -12.40
CA GLU A 125 -0.47 0.82 -11.78
C GLU A 125 -1.98 0.64 -11.62
N VAL A 126 -2.71 1.70 -11.28
CA VAL A 126 -4.12 1.62 -10.88
C VAL A 126 -5.04 2.19 -11.96
N LEU A 127 -4.85 3.45 -12.35
CA LEU A 127 -5.81 4.13 -13.24
C LEU A 127 -5.75 3.62 -14.69
N GLU A 128 -4.57 3.29 -15.22
CA GLU A 128 -4.43 2.72 -16.57
C GLU A 128 -5.18 1.38 -16.75
N PHE A 129 -5.43 0.66 -15.65
CA PHE A 129 -6.09 -0.64 -15.64
C PHE A 129 -7.45 -0.64 -14.94
N GLU A 130 -7.96 0.54 -14.56
CA GLU A 130 -9.26 0.71 -13.88
C GLU A 130 -9.39 -0.18 -12.62
N GLU A 131 -8.28 -0.39 -11.89
CA GLU A 131 -8.28 -1.24 -10.72
C GLU A 131 -9.02 -0.61 -9.53
N PRO A 132 -9.59 -1.43 -8.63
CA PRO A 132 -10.36 -0.94 -7.47
C PRO A 132 -9.49 -0.38 -6.33
N GLY A 133 -8.18 -0.31 -6.50
CA GLY A 133 -7.23 0.15 -5.49
C GLY A 133 -7.23 1.66 -5.28
N GLY A 134 -6.79 2.09 -4.09
CA GLY A 134 -6.44 3.49 -3.82
C GLY A 134 -4.97 3.79 -4.15
N MET A 135 -4.48 4.91 -3.66
CA MET A 135 -3.13 5.41 -3.98
C MET A 135 -2.10 5.20 -2.86
N MET A 136 -2.48 4.58 -1.76
CA MET A 136 -1.67 4.42 -0.55
C MET A 136 -0.29 3.80 -0.84
N ASP A 137 -0.28 2.69 -1.58
CA ASP A 137 0.92 1.89 -1.81
C ASP A 137 1.98 2.66 -2.59
N GLN A 138 1.57 3.37 -3.65
CA GLN A 138 2.47 4.13 -4.51
C GLN A 138 3.06 5.33 -3.77
N TYR A 139 2.23 6.05 -3.00
CA TYR A 139 2.71 7.22 -2.24
C TYR A 139 3.57 6.81 -1.05
N ALA A 140 3.21 5.76 -0.29
CA ALA A 140 4.03 5.26 0.80
C ALA A 140 5.40 4.80 0.30
N THR A 141 5.44 4.04 -0.80
CA THR A 141 6.68 3.56 -1.42
C THR A 141 7.53 4.70 -1.97
N ALA A 142 6.91 5.67 -2.63
CA ALA A 142 7.65 6.79 -3.21
C ALA A 142 8.18 7.76 -2.15
N MET A 143 7.39 8.12 -1.16
CA MET A 143 7.73 9.12 -0.16
C MET A 143 8.55 8.55 0.99
N GLY A 144 8.33 7.29 1.38
CA GLY A 144 8.99 6.65 2.51
C GLY A 144 8.56 7.20 3.87
N ASN A 145 9.17 6.67 4.93
CA ASN A 145 8.82 6.99 6.31
C ASN A 145 7.32 6.74 6.60
N LEU A 146 6.74 7.49 7.54
CA LEU A 146 5.32 7.48 7.83
C LEU A 146 4.62 8.56 7.00
N VAL A 147 3.66 8.16 6.18
CA VAL A 147 2.93 9.07 5.29
C VAL A 147 1.45 9.00 5.58
N TYR A 148 0.84 10.16 5.82
CA TYR A 148 -0.60 10.36 5.77
C TYR A 148 -0.98 10.71 4.33
N VAL A 149 -1.95 10.00 3.77
CA VAL A 149 -2.46 10.21 2.42
C VAL A 149 -3.97 10.33 2.47
N GLU A 150 -4.51 11.38 1.88
CA GLU A 150 -5.94 11.63 1.73
C GLU A 150 -6.24 11.91 0.26
N SER A 151 -7.08 11.06 -0.34
CA SER A 151 -7.36 11.08 -1.78
C SER A 151 -8.59 11.91 -2.17
N GLY A 152 -9.41 12.29 -1.21
CA GLY A 152 -10.60 13.09 -1.46
C GLY A 152 -11.03 13.93 -0.25
N PRO A 153 -11.85 15.01 -0.44
CA PRO A 153 -12.23 15.57 -1.75
C PRO A 153 -11.05 16.21 -2.50
N ASP A 154 -10.05 16.73 -1.77
CA ASP A 154 -8.81 17.27 -2.32
C ASP A 154 -7.66 16.36 -1.94
N PHE A 155 -6.74 16.14 -2.88
CA PHE A 155 -5.56 15.34 -2.58
C PHE A 155 -4.62 16.04 -1.61
N PHE A 156 -4.35 15.37 -0.49
CA PHE A 156 -3.41 15.84 0.51
C PHE A 156 -2.48 14.73 0.98
N THR A 157 -1.20 15.04 1.19
CA THR A 157 -0.23 14.12 1.77
C THR A 157 0.71 14.83 2.72
N GLN A 158 1.11 14.15 3.79
CA GLN A 158 1.98 14.67 4.84
C GLN A 158 2.89 13.56 5.36
N THR A 159 4.19 13.81 5.43
CA THR A 159 5.10 12.96 6.22
C THR A 159 4.87 13.25 7.70
N LEU A 160 4.63 12.20 8.49
CA LEU A 160 4.45 12.30 9.94
C LEU A 160 5.80 12.31 10.65
N LYS A 161 5.85 12.90 11.85
CA LYS A 161 7.11 13.12 12.57
C LYS A 161 7.62 11.91 13.34
N ALA A 162 6.73 11.01 13.74
CA ALA A 162 7.04 9.93 14.66
C ALA A 162 8.16 9.01 14.15
N SER A 163 9.03 8.62 15.07
CA SER A 163 10.00 7.54 14.87
C SER A 163 9.53 6.32 15.67
N LEU A 164 9.05 5.29 14.97
CA LEU A 164 8.38 4.15 15.59
C LEU A 164 9.32 3.00 16.00
N GLY A 165 10.56 2.97 15.54
CA GLY A 165 11.44 1.81 15.79
C GLY A 165 11.07 0.60 14.93
N ASN A 166 11.24 -0.59 15.51
CA ASN A 166 11.16 -1.85 14.77
C ASN A 166 9.73 -2.39 14.64
N PHE A 167 9.48 -3.03 13.49
CA PHE A 167 8.32 -3.86 13.22
C PHE A 167 8.78 -5.24 12.73
N VAL A 168 7.88 -6.20 12.80
CA VAL A 168 8.04 -7.49 12.15
C VAL A 168 6.94 -7.66 11.13
N LEU A 169 7.31 -7.82 9.86
CA LEU A 169 6.39 -8.21 8.81
C LEU A 169 6.34 -9.73 8.78
N GLY A 170 5.18 -10.31 9.00
CA GLY A 170 4.95 -11.75 8.93
C GLY A 170 4.19 -12.10 7.64
N ASP A 171 4.81 -12.91 6.78
CA ASP A 171 4.17 -13.47 5.59
C ASP A 171 3.53 -14.82 5.96
N SER A 172 2.22 -14.94 5.75
CA SER A 172 1.48 -16.17 6.02
C SER A 172 1.81 -17.30 5.04
N LEU A 173 2.44 -16.97 3.91
CA LEU A 173 2.68 -17.86 2.76
C LEU A 173 1.38 -18.33 2.06
N ASP A 174 0.23 -17.85 2.50
CA ASP A 174 -1.05 -18.11 1.86
C ASP A 174 -1.25 -17.20 0.65
N GLN A 175 -1.79 -17.76 -0.43
CA GLN A 175 -2.13 -16.97 -1.61
C GLN A 175 -3.26 -16.00 -1.30
N LYS A 176 -3.18 -14.80 -1.90
CA LYS A 176 -4.11 -13.70 -1.69
C LYS A 176 -4.80 -13.30 -2.99
N ASP A 177 -6.13 -13.22 -2.98
CA ASP A 177 -6.93 -12.59 -4.04
C ASP A 177 -7.25 -11.13 -3.67
N THR A 178 -6.27 -10.27 -3.85
CA THR A 178 -6.37 -8.84 -3.50
C THR A 178 -7.51 -8.14 -4.23
N LEU A 179 -7.71 -8.41 -5.52
CA LEU A 179 -8.72 -7.70 -6.31
C LEU A 179 -10.14 -8.05 -5.87
N HIS A 180 -10.41 -9.33 -5.63
CA HIS A 180 -11.71 -9.78 -5.18
C HIS A 180 -12.08 -9.19 -3.81
N VAL A 181 -11.15 -9.23 -2.86
CA VAL A 181 -11.35 -8.67 -1.51
C VAL A 181 -11.59 -7.16 -1.58
N LEU A 182 -10.77 -6.41 -2.34
CA LEU A 182 -10.93 -4.96 -2.49
C LEU A 182 -12.24 -4.59 -3.16
N SER A 183 -12.61 -5.25 -4.28
CA SER A 183 -13.86 -4.98 -4.98
C SER A 183 -15.06 -5.20 -4.06
N ASN A 184 -15.12 -6.33 -3.38
CA ASN A 184 -16.22 -6.64 -2.47
C ASN A 184 -16.34 -5.59 -1.34
N CYS A 185 -15.23 -5.25 -0.71
CA CYS A 185 -15.20 -4.26 0.37
C CYS A 185 -15.59 -2.86 -0.12
N ARG A 186 -15.14 -2.45 -1.31
CA ARG A 186 -15.45 -1.15 -1.91
C ARG A 186 -16.92 -1.08 -2.32
N ASP A 187 -17.36 -2.03 -3.12
CA ASP A 187 -18.68 -1.99 -3.75
C ASP A 187 -19.81 -2.08 -2.72
N MET A 188 -19.63 -2.88 -1.68
CA MET A 188 -20.55 -2.92 -0.54
C MET A 188 -20.68 -1.55 0.14
N ARG A 189 -19.58 -0.86 0.42
CA ARG A 189 -19.62 0.46 1.07
C ARG A 189 -20.16 1.56 0.16
N LEU A 190 -19.80 1.55 -1.11
CA LEU A 190 -20.37 2.48 -2.09
C LEU A 190 -21.88 2.31 -2.21
N ASN A 191 -22.39 1.06 -2.16
CA ASN A 191 -23.82 0.79 -2.12
C ASN A 191 -24.49 1.39 -0.88
N ILE A 192 -23.91 1.24 0.31
CA ILE A 192 -24.39 1.88 1.55
C ILE A 192 -24.47 3.39 1.39
N PHE A 193 -23.42 4.03 0.86
CA PHE A 193 -23.40 5.50 0.70
C PHE A 193 -24.44 5.97 -0.31
N ASN A 194 -24.66 5.22 -1.40
CA ASN A 194 -25.69 5.54 -2.38
C ASN A 194 -27.10 5.46 -1.80
N LYS A 195 -27.36 4.55 -0.87
CA LYS A 195 -28.62 4.44 -0.14
C LYS A 195 -28.84 5.59 0.87
N LEU A 196 -27.75 6.08 1.48
CA LEU A 196 -27.82 7.14 2.50
C LEU A 196 -28.04 8.54 1.90
N ARG A 197 -27.40 8.83 0.75
CA ARG A 197 -27.39 10.17 0.15
C ARG A 197 -28.79 10.78 -0.08
N PRO A 198 -29.82 10.04 -0.56
CA PRO A 198 -31.13 10.64 -0.81
C PRO A 198 -31.84 11.16 0.46
N ALA A 199 -31.66 10.49 1.60
CA ALA A 199 -32.30 10.85 2.86
C ALA A 199 -31.45 11.82 3.70
N ASN A 200 -30.15 11.92 3.43
CA ASN A 200 -29.19 12.70 4.20
C ASN A 200 -28.53 13.76 3.33
N VAL A 201 -29.17 14.93 3.21
CA VAL A 201 -28.65 16.05 2.42
C VAL A 201 -27.31 16.52 2.99
N GLY A 202 -26.29 16.61 2.13
CA GLY A 202 -24.95 16.97 2.56
C GLY A 202 -24.15 15.81 3.18
N PHE A 203 -24.59 14.56 3.01
CA PHE A 203 -23.85 13.39 3.48
C PHE A 203 -22.41 13.42 2.94
N ASP A 204 -21.47 13.45 3.87
CA ASP A 204 -20.03 13.40 3.64
C ASP A 204 -19.38 12.39 4.62
N LEU A 205 -18.73 11.38 4.07
CA LEU A 205 -18.12 10.32 4.86
C LEU A 205 -16.95 10.82 5.72
N HIS A 206 -16.31 11.93 5.31
CA HIS A 206 -15.20 12.53 6.06
C HIS A 206 -15.68 13.15 7.38
N SER A 207 -16.91 13.64 7.46
CA SER A 207 -17.42 14.41 8.61
C SER A 207 -18.63 13.82 9.29
N CYS A 208 -19.34 12.85 8.64
CA CYS A 208 -20.58 12.32 9.20
C CYS A 208 -20.34 11.56 10.52
N ASP A 209 -21.33 11.64 11.39
CA ASP A 209 -21.54 10.78 12.55
C ASP A 209 -22.69 9.81 12.30
N LEU A 210 -23.08 9.05 13.31
CA LEU A 210 -24.23 8.13 13.22
C LEU A 210 -25.58 8.83 13.39
N ASP A 211 -25.60 10.16 13.47
CA ASP A 211 -26.81 10.99 13.50
C ASP A 211 -27.36 11.20 12.06
N LEU A 212 -27.68 10.07 11.43
CA LEU A 212 -28.15 9.98 10.06
C LEU A 212 -29.48 9.25 10.00
N ASP A 213 -30.31 9.55 9.00
CA ASP A 213 -31.45 8.69 8.67
C ASP A 213 -30.92 7.37 8.05
N LEU A 214 -30.94 6.31 8.85
CA LEU A 214 -30.48 4.98 8.50
C LEU A 214 -31.61 4.06 8.01
N SER A 215 -32.83 4.55 7.83
CA SER A 215 -34.02 3.75 7.50
C SER A 215 -33.92 2.94 6.21
N ALA A 216 -33.06 3.40 5.26
CA ALA A 216 -32.78 2.71 3.99
C ALA A 216 -31.78 1.55 4.11
N LEU A 217 -31.16 1.35 5.28
CA LEU A 217 -30.10 0.35 5.50
C LEU A 217 -30.62 -0.84 6.30
N THR A 218 -30.09 -2.01 6.00
CA THR A 218 -30.21 -3.21 6.83
C THR A 218 -29.31 -3.12 8.07
N GLU A 219 -29.55 -3.94 9.08
CA GLU A 219 -28.68 -4.00 10.27
C GLU A 219 -27.21 -4.32 9.93
N VAL A 220 -26.99 -5.20 8.95
CA VAL A 220 -25.64 -5.54 8.46
C VAL A 220 -24.97 -4.31 7.82
N GLU A 221 -25.69 -3.55 7.00
CA GLU A 221 -25.16 -2.33 6.37
C GLU A 221 -24.88 -1.24 7.39
N ILE A 222 -25.72 -1.10 8.43
CA ILE A 222 -25.50 -0.19 9.55
C ILE A 222 -24.21 -0.58 10.30
N SER A 223 -23.99 -1.86 10.57
CA SER A 223 -22.73 -2.34 11.17
C SER A 223 -21.52 -1.96 10.31
N LYS A 224 -21.60 -2.15 8.99
CA LYS A 224 -20.50 -1.78 8.06
C LYS A 224 -20.25 -0.27 7.98
N LEU A 225 -21.29 0.55 8.09
CA LEU A 225 -21.15 2.00 8.20
C LEU A 225 -20.44 2.38 9.49
N LYS A 226 -20.89 1.82 10.63
CA LYS A 226 -20.28 2.06 11.95
C LYS A 226 -18.79 1.74 11.95
N CYS A 227 -18.40 0.57 11.49
CA CYS A 227 -16.98 0.19 11.45
C CYS A 227 -16.16 1.09 10.50
N THR A 228 -16.76 1.62 9.42
CA THR A 228 -16.10 2.56 8.53
C THR A 228 -15.84 3.91 9.21
N ILE A 229 -16.82 4.42 9.96
CA ILE A 229 -16.69 5.64 10.77
C ILE A 229 -15.65 5.43 11.88
N GLU A 230 -15.72 4.31 12.59
CA GLU A 230 -14.76 3.96 13.66
C GLU A 230 -13.33 3.89 13.16
N ASN A 231 -13.09 3.26 11.99
CA ASN A 231 -11.77 3.24 11.35
C ASN A 231 -11.27 4.64 10.96
N ARG A 232 -12.17 5.51 10.47
CA ARG A 232 -11.86 6.91 10.17
C ARG A 232 -11.39 7.65 11.43
N ASP A 233 -12.12 7.51 12.51
CA ASP A 233 -11.87 8.26 13.77
C ASP A 233 -10.63 7.71 14.50
N LEU A 234 -10.41 6.40 14.44
CA LEU A 234 -9.18 5.76 14.91
C LEU A 234 -7.95 6.31 14.19
N LEU A 235 -8.04 6.46 12.87
CA LEU A 235 -6.96 7.04 12.07
C LEU A 235 -6.70 8.51 12.43
N ARG A 236 -7.72 9.31 12.70
CA ARG A 236 -7.56 10.70 13.18
C ARG A 236 -6.80 10.76 14.49
N THR A 237 -7.15 9.88 15.43
CA THR A 237 -6.45 9.76 16.72
C THR A 237 -4.99 9.35 16.49
N ALA A 238 -4.74 8.35 15.65
CA ALA A 238 -3.39 7.92 15.30
C ALA A 238 -2.57 9.05 14.64
N ARG A 239 -3.16 9.83 13.71
CA ARG A 239 -2.49 10.97 13.09
C ARG A 239 -2.09 12.02 14.12
N SER A 240 -2.96 12.31 15.09
CA SER A 240 -2.67 13.26 16.16
C SER A 240 -1.50 12.76 17.00
N GLU A 241 -1.49 11.48 17.38
CA GLU A 241 -0.43 10.88 18.18
C GLU A 241 0.91 10.88 17.43
N LEU A 242 0.92 10.44 16.18
CA LEU A 242 2.12 10.33 15.33
C LEU A 242 2.71 11.68 14.90
N ASN A 243 2.10 12.80 15.22
CA ASN A 243 2.64 14.14 15.03
C ASN A 243 3.26 14.74 16.29
N LYS A 244 3.18 14.06 17.45
CA LYS A 244 3.85 14.50 18.68
C LYS A 244 5.35 14.24 18.60
N ASP A 245 6.11 14.99 19.39
CA ASP A 245 7.55 14.79 19.53
C ASP A 245 7.86 13.59 20.45
N ASP A 246 7.01 13.35 21.45
CA ASP A 246 7.03 12.19 22.34
C ASP A 246 5.72 11.40 22.14
N ILE A 247 5.83 10.20 21.57
CA ILE A 247 4.69 9.37 21.20
C ILE A 247 4.44 8.29 22.25
N ASP A 248 3.18 7.99 22.47
CA ASP A 248 2.75 6.87 23.29
C ASP A 248 2.77 5.58 22.46
N HIS A 249 3.81 4.77 22.59
CA HIS A 249 4.00 3.52 21.85
C HIS A 249 2.93 2.47 22.20
N GLU A 250 2.48 2.40 23.46
CA GLU A 250 1.42 1.47 23.88
C GLU A 250 0.09 1.87 23.26
N LEU A 251 -0.21 3.17 23.22
CA LEU A 251 -1.41 3.69 22.56
C LEU A 251 -1.40 3.36 21.07
N ILE A 252 -0.27 3.54 20.38
CA ILE A 252 -0.14 3.15 18.95
C ILE A 252 -0.40 1.65 18.80
N GLY A 253 0.20 0.82 19.63
CA GLY A 253 -0.03 -0.63 19.63
C GLY A 253 -1.50 -1.00 19.85
N SER A 254 -2.14 -0.39 20.83
CA SER A 254 -3.57 -0.60 21.11
C SER A 254 -4.47 -0.21 19.93
N MET A 255 -4.15 0.90 19.26
CA MET A 255 -4.86 1.33 18.04
C MET A 255 -4.68 0.35 16.87
N LEU A 256 -3.51 -0.24 16.70
CA LEU A 256 -3.28 -1.29 15.69
C LEU A 256 -4.13 -2.54 15.98
N ASN A 257 -4.16 -3.00 17.24
CA ASN A 257 -5.01 -4.12 17.68
C ASN A 257 -6.49 -3.82 17.47
N LYS A 258 -6.95 -2.61 17.82
CA LYS A 258 -8.34 -2.19 17.61
C LYS A 258 -8.70 -2.16 16.12
N HIS A 259 -7.81 -1.61 15.28
CA HIS A 259 -8.01 -1.62 13.84
C HIS A 259 -8.09 -3.06 13.29
N HIS A 260 -7.21 -3.95 13.78
CA HIS A 260 -7.26 -5.36 13.38
C HIS A 260 -8.59 -6.02 13.76
N SER A 261 -9.09 -5.80 14.96
CA SER A 261 -10.40 -6.37 15.38
C SER A 261 -11.53 -5.96 14.45
N ILE A 262 -11.57 -4.70 14.00
CA ILE A 262 -12.56 -4.22 13.03
C ILE A 262 -12.39 -4.93 11.67
N LEU A 263 -11.15 -5.12 11.20
CA LEU A 263 -10.87 -5.82 9.96
C LEU A 263 -11.27 -7.30 10.02
N ARG A 264 -11.04 -7.96 11.16
CA ARG A 264 -11.38 -9.37 11.39
C ARG A 264 -12.89 -9.55 11.57
N ASP A 265 -13.48 -8.83 12.53
CA ASP A 265 -14.84 -9.11 13.03
C ASP A 265 -15.93 -8.46 12.14
N ASP A 266 -15.68 -7.22 11.70
CA ASP A 266 -16.66 -6.48 10.91
C ASP A 266 -16.48 -6.66 9.41
N LEU A 267 -15.25 -6.74 8.92
CA LEU A 267 -14.97 -6.84 7.48
C LEU A 267 -14.67 -8.26 7.01
N ASN A 268 -14.41 -9.20 7.93
CA ASN A 268 -14.11 -10.61 7.67
C ASN A 268 -12.95 -10.78 6.66
N VAL A 269 -11.89 -9.96 6.79
CA VAL A 269 -10.74 -9.99 5.89
C VAL A 269 -9.50 -10.65 6.50
N SER A 270 -9.60 -11.20 7.71
CA SER A 270 -8.53 -12.00 8.31
C SER A 270 -8.67 -13.49 7.97
N THR A 271 -7.62 -14.26 8.22
CA THR A 271 -7.59 -15.72 8.04
C THR A 271 -7.05 -16.40 9.29
N ASP A 272 -7.37 -17.69 9.49
CA ASP A 272 -6.88 -18.46 10.64
C ASP A 272 -5.36 -18.39 10.78
N LYS A 273 -4.63 -18.40 9.66
CA LYS A 273 -3.18 -18.29 9.64
C LYS A 273 -2.70 -16.93 10.13
N ILE A 274 -3.33 -15.85 9.67
CA ILE A 274 -3.03 -14.47 10.13
C ILE A 274 -3.33 -14.35 11.63
N GLU A 275 -4.46 -14.89 12.10
CA GLU A 275 -4.81 -14.88 13.53
C GLU A 275 -3.80 -15.66 14.39
N ALA A 276 -3.35 -16.82 13.91
CA ALA A 276 -2.31 -17.59 14.61
C ALA A 276 -1.00 -16.80 14.77
N MET A 277 -0.57 -16.09 13.70
CA MET A 277 0.64 -15.26 13.72
C MET A 277 0.48 -14.04 14.64
N ILE A 278 -0.67 -13.35 14.59
CA ILE A 278 -0.97 -12.20 15.46
C ILE A 278 -1.00 -12.63 16.93
N ASN A 279 -1.66 -13.74 17.24
CA ASN A 279 -1.70 -14.26 18.60
C ASN A 279 -0.31 -14.65 19.10
N ALA A 280 0.50 -15.32 18.28
CA ALA A 280 1.88 -15.66 18.62
C ALA A 280 2.72 -14.41 18.91
N ALA A 281 2.65 -13.39 18.08
CA ALA A 281 3.35 -12.11 18.26
C ALA A 281 2.93 -11.37 19.53
N ASN A 282 1.62 -11.26 19.78
CA ASN A 282 1.10 -10.60 20.99
C ASN A 282 1.50 -11.32 22.27
N ASN A 283 1.56 -12.66 22.27
CA ASN A 283 1.92 -13.47 23.44
C ASN A 283 3.40 -13.27 23.87
N VAL A 284 4.26 -12.78 23.00
CA VAL A 284 5.66 -12.50 23.30
C VAL A 284 5.98 -11.00 23.42
N GLY A 285 4.96 -10.16 23.49
CA GLY A 285 5.10 -8.74 23.84
C GLY A 285 5.13 -7.77 22.65
N ALA A 286 4.61 -8.14 21.48
CA ALA A 286 4.32 -7.14 20.46
C ALA A 286 3.30 -6.13 21.01
N PHE A 287 3.54 -4.84 20.83
CA PHE A 287 2.66 -3.77 21.32
C PHE A 287 1.30 -3.78 20.61
N GLY A 288 1.30 -4.16 19.34
CA GLY A 288 0.08 -4.30 18.55
C GLY A 288 0.33 -4.91 17.19
N CYS A 289 -0.67 -5.62 16.69
CA CYS A 289 -0.58 -6.36 15.44
C CYS A 289 -1.78 -6.12 14.55
N LYS A 290 -1.60 -6.20 13.24
CA LYS A 290 -2.73 -6.19 12.31
C LYS A 290 -2.39 -6.80 10.96
N ILE A 291 -3.41 -7.32 10.29
CA ILE A 291 -3.31 -7.73 8.88
C ILE A 291 -2.94 -6.54 7.99
N ASN A 292 -2.10 -6.76 6.99
CA ASN A 292 -1.63 -5.72 6.07
C ASN A 292 -2.45 -5.63 4.78
N GLY A 293 -2.69 -4.40 4.32
CA GLY A 293 -3.37 -4.11 3.06
C GLY A 293 -4.84 -4.54 3.04
N SER A 294 -5.29 -5.15 1.93
CA SER A 294 -6.69 -5.53 1.72
C SER A 294 -7.20 -6.68 2.58
N GLY A 295 -6.30 -7.46 3.18
CA GLY A 295 -6.69 -8.69 3.87
C GLY A 295 -6.89 -9.88 2.92
N GLY A 296 -7.49 -10.96 3.43
CA GLY A 296 -7.70 -12.21 2.68
C GLY A 296 -6.46 -13.10 2.58
N GLY A 297 -5.54 -13.04 3.55
CA GLY A 297 -4.25 -13.70 3.55
C GLY A 297 -3.08 -12.73 3.32
N GLY A 298 -1.94 -13.24 2.90
CA GLY A 298 -0.72 -12.46 2.69
C GLY A 298 -0.01 -12.10 3.99
N CYS A 299 0.32 -10.82 4.22
CA CYS A 299 1.08 -10.40 5.38
C CYS A 299 0.23 -9.82 6.51
N MET A 300 0.77 -9.94 7.71
CA MET A 300 0.46 -9.10 8.87
C MET A 300 1.72 -8.33 9.28
N PHE A 301 1.58 -7.32 10.12
CA PHE A 301 2.72 -6.72 10.79
C PHE A 301 2.47 -6.58 12.30
N ALA A 302 3.57 -6.70 13.05
CA ALA A 302 3.61 -6.54 14.49
C ALA A 302 4.50 -5.35 14.84
N TYR A 303 4.02 -4.46 15.69
CA TYR A 303 4.81 -3.39 16.25
C TYR A 303 5.60 -3.90 17.45
N ALA A 304 6.90 -3.98 17.32
CA ALA A 304 7.80 -4.62 18.27
C ALA A 304 9.07 -3.77 18.49
N PRO A 305 8.93 -2.54 19.05
CA PRO A 305 10.06 -1.63 19.21
C PRO A 305 11.12 -2.15 20.18
N GLU A 306 10.76 -2.99 21.16
CA GLU A 306 11.62 -3.47 22.21
C GLU A 306 12.34 -4.79 21.83
N ASP A 307 11.58 -5.81 21.41
CA ASP A 307 12.13 -7.13 21.06
C ASP A 307 11.55 -7.70 19.78
N PRO A 308 11.98 -7.20 18.61
CA PRO A 308 11.48 -7.69 17.33
C PRO A 308 11.94 -9.13 17.01
N TRP A 309 13.03 -9.62 17.63
CA TRP A 309 13.54 -10.97 17.38
C TRP A 309 12.64 -12.04 17.97
N SER A 310 12.24 -11.90 19.25
CA SER A 310 11.27 -12.82 19.87
C SER A 310 9.94 -12.84 19.13
N VAL A 311 9.50 -11.70 18.60
CA VAL A 311 8.27 -11.60 17.79
C VAL A 311 8.45 -12.31 16.44
N ALA A 312 9.61 -12.17 15.80
CA ALA A 312 9.91 -12.89 14.56
C ALA A 312 9.90 -14.42 14.76
N ASP A 313 10.60 -14.90 15.78
CA ASP A 313 10.66 -16.33 16.13
C ASP A 313 9.26 -16.89 16.45
N ALA A 314 8.42 -16.13 17.16
CA ALA A 314 7.05 -16.51 17.46
C ALA A 314 6.18 -16.65 16.20
N ILE A 315 6.28 -15.72 15.25
CA ILE A 315 5.60 -15.79 13.96
C ILE A 315 6.07 -17.03 13.17
N GLU A 316 7.38 -17.30 13.14
CA GLU A 316 7.94 -18.45 12.44
C GLU A 316 7.55 -19.77 13.09
N SER A 317 7.42 -19.82 14.43
CA SER A 317 7.00 -21.02 15.16
C SER A 317 5.61 -21.54 14.79
N VAL A 318 4.73 -20.64 14.29
CA VAL A 318 3.40 -20.99 13.77
C VAL A 318 3.39 -21.13 12.25
N GLY A 319 4.57 -21.19 11.61
CA GLY A 319 4.76 -21.45 10.17
C GLY A 319 4.56 -20.24 9.26
N GLY A 320 4.67 -19.02 9.78
CA GLY A 320 4.86 -17.79 8.98
C GLY A 320 6.32 -17.63 8.58
N LYS A 321 6.61 -16.65 7.73
CA LYS A 321 7.97 -16.17 7.45
C LYS A 321 8.10 -14.73 7.92
N ALA A 322 9.06 -14.46 8.79
CA ALA A 322 9.23 -13.16 9.40
C ALA A 322 10.35 -12.34 8.74
N PHE A 323 10.14 -11.02 8.67
CA PHE A 323 11.11 -10.04 8.20
C PHE A 323 11.15 -8.90 9.20
N LEU A 324 12.34 -8.59 9.70
CA LEU A 324 12.55 -7.40 10.52
C LEU A 324 12.53 -6.16 9.61
N ILE A 325 11.68 -5.21 9.92
CA ILE A 325 11.49 -4.00 9.14
C ILE A 325 11.43 -2.77 10.05
N ASN A 326 11.76 -1.65 9.48
CA ASN A 326 11.59 -0.32 10.09
C ASN A 326 11.14 0.68 9.03
N ALA A 327 10.69 1.85 9.47
CA ALA A 327 10.43 2.95 8.57
C ALA A 327 11.73 3.36 7.86
N ASP A 328 11.64 3.57 6.54
CA ASP A 328 12.81 3.92 5.74
C ASP A 328 12.44 4.92 4.66
N GLU A 329 13.44 5.60 4.12
CA GLU A 329 13.27 6.62 3.08
C GLU A 329 12.58 6.05 1.83
N GLY A 330 11.91 6.90 1.07
CA GLY A 330 11.24 6.53 -0.16
C GLY A 330 12.20 6.18 -1.31
N THR A 331 11.66 6.22 -2.52
CA THR A 331 12.46 5.96 -3.72
C THR A 331 13.59 6.98 -3.88
N LYS A 332 14.75 6.48 -4.28
CA LYS A 332 15.93 7.32 -4.53
C LYS A 332 16.75 6.78 -5.69
N ILE A 333 17.54 7.66 -6.29
CA ILE A 333 18.55 7.30 -7.26
C ILE A 333 19.82 6.94 -6.48
N LEU A 334 20.39 5.77 -6.76
CA LEU A 334 21.68 5.37 -6.21
C LEU A 334 22.78 5.90 -7.14
N SER A 335 23.80 6.50 -6.56
CA SER A 335 24.99 7.02 -7.28
C SER A 335 26.02 5.91 -7.46
#